data_e84655d959232ee3838522f34db2dd70
#
_entry.id   e84655d959232ee3838522f34db2dd70
#
_cell.length_a   1.000
_cell.length_b   1.000
_cell.length_c   1.000
_cell.angle_alpha   90.00
_cell.angle_beta   90.00
_cell.angle_gamma   90.00
#
_symmetry.space_group_name_H-M   'P 1'
#
loop_
_entity.id
_entity.type
_entity.pdbx_description
1 polymer ?
#
loop_
_entity_poly.entity_id
_entity_poly.type
_entity_poly.pdbx_seq_one_letter_code
_entity_poly.pdbx_strand_id
1 'polypeptide(L)'
;MQRKENYAVFVFLALLLLQVVMMFYFCANKQEYHIDEIYSYILSNSYHCDNLSNANDIKNHWISGKDSLQKFVSVQTNERFAYHKTYLNNTTDAHPPFYYFILHTVCSFFPDKFSKWFGLSINIIAFVLSQIILFLISRELFNGLIWQLLPMALYGFSPIAVDIVLYIRMYSVLVLFTLLLFFVHLNMLEGKLKLPYLWCFLITFLGVFTQYFFAFSAFYLALFCCVFLWKNKKFRDLLYYSVSMISGVLLVFLVYPAAFRQTTGSSTNNVGNEVSSNFLNIAMLPERLSSYRVQFTRRMILNWKWRLFYTGVLCMILIFAAILRNKKSKKSNIIFTQNPVNVMKNAFKHKKTMYVFMTAMIMLLTVSTVAHISGKFSYLRYLYNIMPIIFFLFVAMVYYLSYIFNVNRAVLSAGFVFFAFIIGTGTTVKKNCEYLFEGRHRVICDTVSFLNDKPLVLFDKNTTHVLTGNFTLLSSVDRLYITDTDDVDIDELTVNMDVSDGVAFLVIDNTEWSEGYIGDDTVQKIIDLSENFNTYEKYGEQLHSTMYWVH
;
A
#
# COMPACT_ATOMS: atom_id res chain seq x y z
N MET A 1 24.83 -22.73 -24.67
CA MET A 1 24.26 -22.41 -23.34
C MET A 1 24.21 -20.90 -23.15
N GLN A 2 25.28 -20.19 -23.30
CA GLN A 2 25.41 -18.73 -23.12
C GLN A 2 24.42 -17.88 -23.96
N ARG A 3 24.16 -18.25 -25.24
CA ARG A 3 23.20 -17.55 -26.12
C ARG A 3 21.75 -17.63 -25.61
N LYS A 4 21.34 -18.74 -24.96
CA LYS A 4 20.00 -18.90 -24.38
C LYS A 4 19.87 -18.11 -23.07
N GLU A 5 20.92 -18.02 -22.27
CA GLU A 5 20.96 -17.22 -21.05
C GLU A 5 20.88 -15.72 -21.36
N ASN A 6 21.68 -15.26 -22.35
CA ASN A 6 21.62 -13.87 -22.79
C ASN A 6 20.23 -13.47 -23.31
N TYR A 7 19.57 -14.36 -24.07
CA TYR A 7 18.18 -14.13 -24.51
C TYR A 7 17.20 -14.03 -23.34
N ALA A 8 17.33 -14.89 -22.34
CA ALA A 8 16.46 -14.85 -21.16
C ALA A 8 16.63 -13.54 -20.36
N VAL A 9 17.87 -13.09 -20.18
CA VAL A 9 18.18 -11.80 -19.53
C VAL A 9 17.62 -10.64 -20.36
N PHE A 10 17.78 -10.66 -21.66
CA PHE A 10 17.24 -9.61 -22.53
C PHE A 10 15.71 -9.50 -22.42
N VAL A 11 14.99 -10.62 -22.50
CA VAL A 11 13.52 -10.62 -22.39
C VAL A 11 13.06 -10.16 -21.00
N PHE A 12 13.76 -10.58 -19.95
CA PHE A 12 13.50 -10.11 -18.59
C PHE A 12 13.67 -8.59 -18.47
N LEU A 13 14.80 -8.04 -18.96
CA LEU A 13 15.06 -6.60 -18.90
C LEU A 13 14.08 -5.79 -19.74
N ALA A 14 13.71 -6.29 -20.93
CA ALA A 14 12.69 -5.64 -21.77
C ALA A 14 11.32 -5.58 -21.07
N LEU A 15 10.91 -6.69 -20.44
CA LEU A 15 9.66 -6.74 -19.70
C LEU A 15 9.68 -5.79 -18.48
N LEU A 16 10.79 -5.79 -17.73
CA LEU A 16 10.97 -4.89 -16.59
C LEU A 16 10.94 -3.42 -17.03
N LEU A 17 11.62 -3.07 -18.12
CA LEU A 17 11.62 -1.72 -18.68
C LEU A 17 10.20 -1.26 -19.05
N LEU A 18 9.42 -2.12 -19.72
CA LEU A 18 8.02 -1.80 -20.05
C LEU A 18 7.18 -1.52 -18.79
N GLN A 19 7.37 -2.30 -17.74
CA GLN A 19 6.67 -2.07 -16.46
C GLN A 19 7.12 -0.77 -15.81
N VAL A 20 8.41 -0.47 -15.80
CA VAL A 20 8.95 0.79 -15.27
C VAL A 20 8.39 2.00 -16.03
N VAL A 21 8.35 1.94 -17.36
CA VAL A 21 7.74 2.99 -18.20
C VAL A 21 6.26 3.18 -17.84
N MET A 22 5.51 2.08 -17.66
CA MET A 22 4.12 2.15 -17.22
C MET A 22 4.00 2.80 -15.82
N MET A 23 4.86 2.43 -14.86
CA MET A 23 4.83 3.06 -13.53
C MET A 23 5.14 4.55 -13.60
N PHE A 24 6.12 4.99 -14.40
CA PHE A 24 6.40 6.40 -14.61
C PHE A 24 5.22 7.14 -15.24
N TYR A 25 4.54 6.53 -16.21
CA TYR A 25 3.32 7.10 -16.79
C TYR A 25 2.25 7.37 -15.73
N PHE A 26 1.95 6.40 -14.86
CA PHE A 26 0.97 6.58 -13.79
C PHE A 26 1.43 7.58 -12.73
N CYS A 27 2.70 7.54 -12.34
CA CYS A 27 3.28 8.50 -11.40
C CYS A 27 3.21 9.94 -11.91
N ALA A 28 3.46 10.15 -13.21
CA ALA A 28 3.33 11.47 -13.82
C ALA A 28 1.87 11.97 -13.79
N ASN A 29 0.91 11.07 -14.04
CA ASN A 29 -0.53 11.37 -14.03
C ASN A 29 -1.17 11.42 -12.62
N LYS A 30 -0.45 11.10 -11.55
CA LYS A 30 -0.95 11.30 -10.18
C LYS A 30 -1.09 12.80 -9.91
N GLN A 31 -2.30 13.24 -9.58
CA GLN A 31 -2.64 14.65 -9.45
C GLN A 31 -2.63 15.13 -8.00
N GLU A 32 -3.20 14.32 -7.08
CA GLU A 32 -3.38 14.69 -5.70
C GLU A 32 -2.82 13.64 -4.73
N TYR A 33 -2.84 13.96 -3.44
CA TYR A 33 -2.37 13.10 -2.37
C TYR A 33 -3.53 12.50 -1.58
N HIS A 34 -3.35 11.27 -1.10
CA HIS A 34 -4.17 10.72 -0.03
C HIS A 34 -3.75 11.36 1.30
N ILE A 35 -4.67 11.47 2.26
CA ILE A 35 -4.39 11.99 3.60
C ILE A 35 -3.17 11.31 4.24
N ASP A 36 -3.10 9.99 4.17
CA ASP A 36 -1.96 9.23 4.72
C ASP A 36 -0.62 9.53 4.01
N GLU A 37 -0.63 9.99 2.77
CA GLU A 37 0.58 10.36 2.05
C GLU A 37 1.13 11.70 2.56
N ILE A 38 0.26 12.66 2.83
CA ILE A 38 0.64 13.91 3.52
C ILE A 38 1.18 13.59 4.90
N TYR A 39 0.52 12.70 5.67
CA TYR A 39 1.07 12.21 6.93
C TYR A 39 2.46 11.59 6.79
N SER A 40 2.73 10.88 5.69
CA SER A 40 4.08 10.33 5.47
C SER A 40 5.14 11.43 5.39
N TYR A 41 4.84 12.53 4.71
CA TYR A 41 5.75 13.67 4.65
C TYR A 41 5.85 14.41 5.97
N ILE A 42 4.75 14.62 6.69
CA ILE A 42 4.74 15.25 8.02
C ILE A 42 5.58 14.45 9.00
N LEU A 43 5.34 13.14 9.12
CA LEU A 43 6.08 12.25 10.01
C LEU A 43 7.57 12.14 9.66
N SER A 44 7.90 12.32 8.38
CA SER A 44 9.29 12.33 7.93
C SER A 44 10.00 13.66 8.20
N ASN A 45 9.32 14.79 8.01
CA ASN A 45 9.98 16.08 7.78
C ASN A 45 9.56 17.20 8.73
N SER A 46 8.42 17.06 9.44
CA SER A 46 7.93 18.13 10.31
C SER A 46 8.92 18.46 11.44
N TYR A 47 9.16 19.73 11.62
CA TYR A 47 10.08 20.22 12.66
C TYR A 47 9.41 20.31 14.04
N HIS A 48 8.09 20.36 14.11
CA HIS A 48 7.33 20.48 15.37
C HIS A 48 7.09 19.17 16.11
N CYS A 49 7.51 18.05 15.56
CA CYS A 49 7.25 16.71 16.11
C CYS A 49 5.77 16.33 16.23
N ASP A 50 4.86 17.22 15.85
CA ASP A 50 3.45 17.11 16.12
C ASP A 50 2.58 17.05 14.87
N ASN A 51 1.38 16.69 15.13
CA ASN A 51 0.25 16.81 14.27
C ASN A 51 0.04 18.27 13.87
N LEU A 52 -0.25 18.55 12.60
CA LEU A 52 -0.55 19.91 12.10
C LEU A 52 -1.60 20.65 12.96
N SER A 53 -2.57 19.91 13.50
CA SER A 53 -3.63 20.49 14.33
C SER A 53 -3.17 21.03 15.69
N ASN A 54 -1.97 20.62 16.15
CA ASN A 54 -1.41 21.08 17.43
C ASN A 54 -0.40 22.23 17.23
N ALA A 55 -0.17 22.65 15.99
CA ALA A 55 0.76 23.72 15.70
C ALA A 55 0.12 25.09 15.98
N ASN A 56 0.37 25.62 17.19
CA ASN A 56 -0.19 26.92 17.61
C ASN A 56 0.31 28.09 16.76
N ASP A 57 1.44 27.95 16.10
CA ASP A 57 2.04 28.97 15.25
C ASP A 57 1.38 29.11 13.85
N ILE A 58 0.35 28.32 13.57
CA ILE A 58 -0.48 28.48 12.36
C ILE A 58 -1.95 28.75 12.66
N LYS A 59 -2.34 28.86 13.95
CA LYS A 59 -3.72 29.08 14.37
C LYS A 59 -3.96 30.50 14.86
N ASN A 60 -5.20 30.94 14.72
CA ASN A 60 -5.74 32.20 15.24
C ASN A 60 -4.99 33.46 14.76
N HIS A 61 -4.41 33.40 13.57
CA HIS A 61 -3.87 34.55 12.84
C HIS A 61 -3.78 34.27 11.35
N TRP A 62 -3.70 35.30 10.54
CA TRP A 62 -3.57 35.19 9.09
C TRP A 62 -2.18 34.71 8.69
N ILE A 63 -2.12 33.66 7.89
CA ILE A 63 -0.88 33.06 7.37
C ILE A 63 -0.92 32.93 5.85
N SER A 64 0.25 32.82 5.22
CA SER A 64 0.34 32.27 3.87
C SER A 64 0.19 30.76 3.93
N GLY A 65 -0.85 30.21 3.32
CA GLY A 65 -1.07 28.76 3.30
C GLY A 65 0.13 28.02 2.71
N LYS A 66 0.69 28.54 1.60
CA LYS A 66 1.85 27.97 0.94
C LYS A 66 3.09 27.95 1.84
N ASP A 67 3.49 29.11 2.35
CA ASP A 67 4.77 29.21 3.09
C ASP A 67 4.73 28.56 4.45
N SER A 68 3.56 28.63 5.13
CA SER A 68 3.39 28.08 6.46
C SER A 68 3.20 26.56 6.44
N LEU A 69 2.35 26.02 5.56
CA LEU A 69 2.07 24.59 5.52
C LEU A 69 3.21 23.77 4.88
N GLN A 70 3.96 24.36 3.95
CA GLN A 70 5.09 23.67 3.30
C GLN A 70 6.17 23.25 4.30
N LYS A 71 6.34 24.01 5.41
CA LYS A 71 7.33 23.68 6.46
C LYS A 71 7.09 22.35 7.15
N PHE A 72 5.85 21.85 7.14
CA PHE A 72 5.51 20.56 7.74
C PHE A 72 5.82 19.36 6.85
N VAL A 73 5.82 19.55 5.54
CA VAL A 73 6.01 18.45 4.57
C VAL A 73 7.38 18.45 3.91
N SER A 74 8.16 19.53 4.06
CA SER A 74 9.52 19.66 3.52
C SER A 74 10.57 19.65 4.64
N VAL A 75 11.76 19.15 4.33
CA VAL A 75 12.93 19.24 5.21
C VAL A 75 13.48 20.66 5.14
N GLN A 76 13.59 21.34 6.28
CA GLN A 76 14.20 22.66 6.31
C GLN A 76 15.73 22.56 6.11
N THR A 77 16.35 23.58 5.53
CA THR A 77 17.79 23.57 5.21
C THR A 77 18.68 23.22 6.42
N ASN A 78 18.32 23.68 7.62
CA ASN A 78 19.06 23.40 8.87
C ASN A 78 18.72 22.05 9.51
N GLU A 79 17.77 21.28 8.95
CA GLU A 79 17.26 20.00 9.51
C GLU A 79 17.58 18.80 8.62
N ARG A 80 18.43 18.98 7.63
CA ARG A 80 18.85 17.91 6.74
C ARG A 80 19.46 16.75 7.52
N PHE A 81 18.94 15.53 7.24
CA PHE A 81 19.38 14.29 7.90
C PHE A 81 19.15 14.26 9.43
N ALA A 82 18.20 15.05 9.93
CA ALA A 82 17.84 15.11 11.36
C ALA A 82 16.94 13.93 11.77
N TYR A 83 17.45 12.71 11.65
CA TYR A 83 16.69 11.46 11.89
C TYR A 83 16.07 11.36 13.28
N HIS A 84 16.64 12.04 14.29
CA HIS A 84 16.06 12.07 15.64
C HIS A 84 14.67 12.72 15.64
N LYS A 85 14.43 13.74 14.81
CA LYS A 85 13.09 14.37 14.66
C LYS A 85 12.11 13.40 14.01
N THR A 86 12.50 12.77 12.90
CA THR A 86 11.69 11.72 12.26
C THR A 86 11.37 10.61 13.26
N TYR A 87 12.32 10.19 14.10
CA TYR A 87 12.08 9.20 15.15
C TYR A 87 11.01 9.68 16.13
N LEU A 88 11.14 10.92 16.65
CA LEU A 88 10.20 11.49 17.61
C LEU A 88 8.80 11.65 17.00
N ASN A 89 8.68 12.18 15.77
CA ASN A 89 7.42 12.32 15.07
C ASN A 89 6.66 10.98 14.99
N ASN A 90 7.37 9.89 14.68
CA ASN A 90 6.74 8.59 14.58
C ASN A 90 6.35 7.99 15.93
N THR A 91 6.86 8.47 17.07
CA THR A 91 6.42 7.98 18.39
C THR A 91 4.95 8.32 18.69
N THR A 92 4.39 9.31 18.04
CA THR A 92 2.99 9.74 18.18
C THR A 92 2.03 9.05 17.20
N ASP A 93 2.58 8.40 16.14
CA ASP A 93 1.81 7.67 15.14
C ASP A 93 1.63 6.17 15.51
N ALA A 94 0.99 5.41 14.62
CA ALA A 94 0.75 3.97 14.76
C ALA A 94 1.78 3.10 14.00
N HIS A 95 2.77 3.69 13.35
CA HIS A 95 3.68 3.00 12.44
C HIS A 95 5.14 3.14 12.84
N PRO A 96 5.98 2.10 12.60
CA PRO A 96 7.42 2.19 12.86
C PRO A 96 8.14 3.10 11.85
N PRO A 97 9.30 3.69 12.21
CA PRO A 97 9.89 4.82 11.50
C PRO A 97 10.73 4.49 10.26
N PHE A 98 10.99 3.24 9.90
CA PHE A 98 11.98 2.90 8.88
C PHE A 98 11.68 3.51 7.50
N TYR A 99 10.43 3.44 7.03
CA TYR A 99 10.03 4.06 5.76
C TYR A 99 10.22 5.57 5.78
N TYR A 100 9.88 6.20 6.90
CA TYR A 100 9.97 7.65 7.07
C TYR A 100 11.42 8.13 7.13
N PHE A 101 12.35 7.32 7.64
CA PHE A 101 13.80 7.59 7.53
C PHE A 101 14.26 7.61 6.08
N ILE A 102 13.80 6.66 5.26
CA ILE A 102 14.13 6.64 3.82
C ILE A 102 13.57 7.89 3.14
N LEU A 103 12.32 8.26 3.42
CA LEU A 103 11.67 9.43 2.83
C LEU A 103 12.38 10.72 3.28
N HIS A 104 12.69 10.87 4.57
CA HIS A 104 13.48 11.98 5.09
C HIS A 104 14.84 12.09 4.42
N THR A 105 15.52 10.97 4.19
CA THR A 105 16.81 10.94 3.48
C THR A 105 16.66 11.54 2.08
N VAL A 106 15.67 11.10 1.31
CA VAL A 106 15.43 11.63 -0.05
C VAL A 106 15.09 13.12 0.00
N CYS A 107 14.18 13.53 0.90
CA CYS A 107 13.80 14.94 1.07
C CYS A 107 14.99 15.81 1.50
N SER A 108 15.93 15.29 2.31
CA SER A 108 17.12 16.00 2.79
C SER A 108 18.10 16.37 1.68
N PHE A 109 18.06 15.69 0.52
CA PHE A 109 18.84 16.10 -0.65
C PHE A 109 18.22 17.31 -1.37
N PHE A 110 16.93 17.61 -1.11
CA PHE A 110 16.18 18.68 -1.74
C PHE A 110 15.47 19.53 -0.67
N PRO A 111 16.21 20.25 0.20
CA PRO A 111 15.61 21.02 1.28
C PRO A 111 14.64 22.08 0.76
N ASP A 112 13.71 22.46 1.60
CA ASP A 112 12.67 23.48 1.34
C ASP A 112 11.78 23.16 0.11
N LYS A 113 11.74 21.89 -0.31
CA LYS A 113 10.91 21.41 -1.43
C LYS A 113 9.99 20.29 -1.00
N PHE A 114 8.77 20.37 -1.51
CA PHE A 114 7.77 19.32 -1.42
C PHE A 114 7.47 18.79 -2.83
N SER A 115 7.56 17.48 -3.02
CA SER A 115 7.28 16.84 -4.31
C SER A 115 6.83 15.40 -4.16
N LYS A 116 5.78 15.01 -4.90
CA LYS A 116 5.34 13.61 -5.00
C LYS A 116 6.47 12.65 -5.44
N TRP A 117 7.40 13.14 -6.24
CA TRP A 117 8.48 12.33 -6.80
C TRP A 117 9.46 11.79 -5.75
N PHE A 118 9.56 12.44 -4.57
CA PHE A 118 10.44 11.94 -3.50
C PHE A 118 9.93 10.59 -2.96
N GLY A 119 8.65 10.48 -2.64
CA GLY A 119 8.07 9.22 -2.20
C GLY A 119 7.88 8.21 -3.34
N LEU A 120 7.45 8.67 -4.53
CA LEU A 120 7.26 7.80 -5.70
C LEU A 120 8.56 7.17 -6.17
N SER A 121 9.71 7.85 -6.09
CA SER A 121 11.01 7.28 -6.46
C SER A 121 11.38 6.09 -5.57
N ILE A 122 11.13 6.18 -4.26
CA ILE A 122 11.33 5.08 -3.31
C ILE A 122 10.47 3.88 -3.72
N ASN A 123 9.18 4.14 -4.01
CA ASN A 123 8.24 3.10 -4.39
C ASN A 123 8.60 2.43 -5.73
N ILE A 124 9.04 3.20 -6.73
CA ILE A 124 9.51 2.66 -8.02
C ILE A 124 10.74 1.77 -7.82
N ILE A 125 11.72 2.21 -7.03
CA ILE A 125 12.93 1.42 -6.74
C ILE A 125 12.55 0.12 -6.03
N ALA A 126 11.68 0.18 -5.00
CA ALA A 126 11.20 -0.99 -4.30
C ALA A 126 10.43 -1.94 -5.23
N PHE A 127 9.63 -1.42 -6.17
CA PHE A 127 8.94 -2.21 -7.20
C PHE A 127 9.92 -2.93 -8.12
N VAL A 128 10.94 -2.23 -8.65
CA VAL A 128 11.96 -2.83 -9.53
C VAL A 128 12.68 -3.97 -8.82
N LEU A 129 13.14 -3.74 -7.59
CA LEU A 129 13.79 -4.78 -6.77
C LEU A 129 12.84 -5.95 -6.48
N SER A 130 11.57 -5.68 -6.20
CA SER A 130 10.55 -6.70 -6.00
C SER A 130 10.34 -7.57 -7.23
N GLN A 131 10.33 -6.99 -8.43
CA GLN A 131 10.21 -7.72 -9.69
C GLN A 131 11.43 -8.62 -9.94
N ILE A 132 12.63 -8.13 -9.63
CA ILE A 132 13.86 -8.95 -9.72
C ILE A 132 13.77 -10.16 -8.80
N ILE A 133 13.40 -9.95 -7.52
CA ILE A 133 13.28 -11.05 -6.56
C ILE A 133 12.16 -12.03 -6.96
N LEU A 134 11.02 -11.55 -7.44
CA LEU A 134 9.92 -12.39 -7.91
C LEU A 134 10.34 -13.27 -9.09
N PHE A 135 11.15 -12.72 -10.03
CA PHE A 135 11.74 -13.49 -11.12
C PHE A 135 12.73 -14.56 -10.60
N LEU A 136 13.57 -14.21 -9.64
CA LEU A 136 14.53 -15.16 -9.05
C LEU A 136 13.80 -16.31 -8.33
N ILE A 137 12.74 -16.02 -7.56
CA ILE A 137 11.86 -17.04 -6.94
C ILE A 137 11.26 -17.95 -8.02
N SER A 138 10.76 -17.34 -9.10
CA SER A 138 10.14 -18.08 -10.21
C SER A 138 11.14 -18.99 -10.94
N ARG A 139 12.39 -18.56 -11.11
CA ARG A 139 13.47 -19.39 -11.68
C ARG A 139 13.76 -20.64 -10.87
N GLU A 140 13.73 -20.54 -9.56
CA GLU A 140 13.94 -21.71 -8.68
C GLU A 140 12.81 -22.75 -8.82
N LEU A 141 11.59 -22.32 -9.12
CA LEU A 141 10.41 -23.18 -9.03
C LEU A 141 9.86 -23.63 -10.39
N PHE A 142 10.06 -22.87 -11.47
CA PHE A 142 9.51 -23.17 -12.78
C PHE A 142 10.58 -23.50 -13.83
N ASN A 143 10.26 -24.46 -14.69
CA ASN A 143 11.05 -24.74 -15.88
C ASN A 143 10.45 -24.00 -17.11
N GLY A 144 11.30 -23.30 -17.84
CA GLY A 144 10.94 -22.55 -19.05
C GLY A 144 10.72 -21.06 -18.78
N LEU A 145 11.34 -20.24 -19.63
CA LEU A 145 11.44 -18.80 -19.46
C LEU A 145 10.08 -18.12 -19.31
N ILE A 146 9.09 -18.50 -20.11
CA ILE A 146 7.76 -17.88 -20.07
C ILE A 146 7.13 -18.08 -18.68
N TRP A 147 7.18 -19.29 -18.12
CA TRP A 147 6.64 -19.59 -16.81
C TRP A 147 7.37 -18.83 -15.68
N GLN A 148 8.66 -18.56 -15.86
CA GLN A 148 9.46 -17.77 -14.93
C GLN A 148 9.10 -16.28 -14.97
N LEU A 149 8.71 -15.76 -16.15
CA LEU A 149 8.34 -14.36 -16.34
C LEU A 149 6.88 -14.05 -16.03
N LEU A 150 5.98 -15.04 -16.13
CA LEU A 150 4.53 -14.83 -15.96
C LEU A 150 4.12 -14.22 -14.62
N PRO A 151 4.66 -14.64 -13.44
CA PRO A 151 4.28 -14.02 -12.17
C PRO A 151 4.58 -12.52 -12.15
N MET A 152 5.78 -12.13 -12.60
CA MET A 152 6.15 -10.72 -12.67
C MET A 152 5.34 -9.94 -13.72
N ALA A 153 5.00 -10.56 -14.85
CA ALA A 153 4.18 -9.92 -15.87
C ALA A 153 2.75 -9.65 -15.35
N LEU A 154 2.11 -10.65 -14.77
CA LEU A 154 0.76 -10.53 -14.23
C LEU A 154 0.67 -9.55 -13.07
N TYR A 155 1.62 -9.60 -12.14
CA TYR A 155 1.67 -8.66 -11.03
C TYR A 155 2.01 -7.25 -11.51
N GLY A 156 3.12 -7.09 -12.24
CA GLY A 156 3.66 -5.77 -12.59
C GLY A 156 2.78 -4.95 -13.53
N PHE A 157 1.92 -5.60 -14.34
CA PHE A 157 0.93 -4.90 -15.17
C PHE A 157 -0.44 -4.74 -14.51
N SER A 158 -0.62 -5.25 -13.29
CA SER A 158 -1.91 -5.19 -12.60
C SER A 158 -2.19 -3.79 -12.02
N PRO A 159 -3.50 -3.39 -11.91
CA PRO A 159 -3.87 -2.15 -11.22
C PRO A 159 -3.37 -2.10 -9.77
N ILE A 160 -3.32 -3.26 -9.09
CA ILE A 160 -2.83 -3.34 -7.71
C ILE A 160 -1.35 -2.96 -7.60
N ALA A 161 -0.50 -3.40 -8.55
CA ALA A 161 0.92 -3.02 -8.54
C ALA A 161 1.09 -1.52 -8.76
N VAL A 162 0.27 -0.92 -9.65
CA VAL A 162 0.24 0.52 -9.86
C VAL A 162 -0.21 1.25 -8.59
N ASP A 163 -1.30 0.80 -7.95
CA ASP A 163 -1.78 1.38 -6.69
C ASP A 163 -0.72 1.32 -5.58
N ILE A 164 0.01 0.21 -5.45
CA ILE A 164 1.10 0.06 -4.48
C ILE A 164 2.23 1.07 -4.75
N VAL A 165 2.56 1.32 -6.02
CA VAL A 165 3.60 2.29 -6.40
C VAL A 165 3.12 3.73 -6.23
N LEU A 166 1.87 4.03 -6.61
CA LEU A 166 1.30 5.37 -6.49
C LEU A 166 1.10 5.81 -5.03
N TYR A 167 0.87 4.88 -4.12
CA TYR A 167 0.60 5.19 -2.72
C TYR A 167 1.91 5.46 -1.96
N ILE A 168 2.19 6.74 -1.65
CA ILE A 168 3.41 7.20 -0.98
C ILE A 168 3.37 6.83 0.50
N ARG A 169 3.46 5.51 0.75
CA ARG A 169 3.50 4.85 2.06
C ARG A 169 4.46 3.67 2.00
N MET A 170 4.71 3.05 3.11
CA MET A 170 5.66 1.95 3.31
C MET A 170 5.37 0.67 2.52
N TYR A 171 4.24 0.56 1.83
CA TYR A 171 3.77 -0.73 1.28
C TYR A 171 4.64 -1.30 0.16
N SER A 172 5.20 -0.46 -0.73
CA SER A 172 6.14 -0.93 -1.77
C SER A 172 7.41 -1.55 -1.16
N VAL A 173 7.93 -0.93 -0.10
CA VAL A 173 9.10 -1.43 0.64
C VAL A 173 8.75 -2.71 1.39
N LEU A 174 7.54 -2.79 1.93
CA LEU A 174 7.03 -3.97 2.62
C LEU A 174 6.88 -5.18 1.67
N VAL A 175 6.41 -4.96 0.43
CA VAL A 175 6.39 -5.97 -0.63
C VAL A 175 7.79 -6.52 -0.88
N LEU A 176 8.78 -5.62 -1.00
CA LEU A 176 10.17 -6.02 -1.22
C LEU A 176 10.69 -6.91 -0.08
N PHE A 177 10.49 -6.52 1.17
CA PHE A 177 10.94 -7.33 2.31
C PHE A 177 10.22 -8.68 2.40
N THR A 178 8.93 -8.74 2.07
CA THR A 178 8.18 -10.00 2.03
C THR A 178 8.73 -10.95 0.98
N LEU A 179 9.01 -10.48 -0.21
CA LEU A 179 9.62 -11.28 -1.27
C LEU A 179 11.07 -11.67 -0.94
N LEU A 180 11.86 -10.77 -0.37
CA LEU A 180 13.22 -11.07 0.09
C LEU A 180 13.22 -12.16 1.14
N LEU A 181 12.33 -12.08 2.13
CA LEU A 181 12.24 -13.10 3.18
C LEU A 181 11.87 -14.46 2.57
N PHE A 182 10.91 -14.49 1.66
CA PHE A 182 10.54 -15.72 0.96
C PHE A 182 11.69 -16.29 0.12
N PHE A 183 12.41 -15.46 -0.60
CA PHE A 183 13.58 -15.84 -1.40
C PHE A 183 14.71 -16.41 -0.51
N VAL A 184 15.00 -15.75 0.60
CA VAL A 184 16.01 -16.23 1.57
C VAL A 184 15.63 -17.59 2.12
N HIS A 185 14.36 -17.81 2.49
CA HIS A 185 13.89 -19.09 2.99
C HIS A 185 14.03 -20.22 1.96
N LEU A 186 13.66 -19.98 0.69
CA LEU A 186 13.84 -20.96 -0.38
C LEU A 186 15.31 -21.38 -0.51
N ASN A 187 16.22 -20.41 -0.56
CA ASN A 187 17.64 -20.67 -0.74
C ASN A 187 18.30 -21.26 0.53
N MET A 188 17.82 -20.89 1.72
CA MET A 188 18.26 -21.49 2.99
C MET A 188 17.90 -22.97 3.06
N LEU A 189 16.66 -23.35 2.72
CA LEU A 189 16.21 -24.74 2.76
C LEU A 189 16.91 -25.60 1.70
N GLU A 190 17.42 -25.00 0.63
CA GLU A 190 18.24 -25.67 -0.39
C GLU A 190 19.75 -25.66 -0.07
N GLY A 191 20.17 -24.96 0.99
CA GLY A 191 21.60 -24.84 1.38
C GLY A 191 22.44 -23.97 0.47
N LYS A 192 21.82 -23.06 -0.27
CA LYS A 192 22.51 -22.20 -1.26
C LYS A 192 23.10 -20.90 -0.67
N LEU A 193 22.69 -20.50 0.53
CA LEU A 193 23.11 -19.26 1.19
C LEU A 193 24.27 -19.47 2.14
N LYS A 194 25.25 -18.58 2.13
CA LYS A 194 26.39 -18.61 3.06
C LYS A 194 26.04 -18.18 4.48
N LEU A 195 25.17 -17.18 4.67
CA LEU A 195 24.79 -16.63 5.98
C LEU A 195 23.25 -16.54 6.11
N PRO A 196 22.51 -17.68 6.01
CA PRO A 196 21.05 -17.65 5.93
C PRO A 196 20.41 -17.00 7.16
N TYR A 197 20.94 -17.27 8.36
CA TYR A 197 20.37 -16.76 9.60
C TYR A 197 20.55 -15.26 9.77
N LEU A 198 21.70 -14.70 9.30
CA LEU A 198 21.92 -13.26 9.30
C LEU A 198 20.91 -12.55 8.37
N TRP A 199 20.68 -13.10 7.18
CA TRP A 199 19.67 -12.53 6.27
C TRP A 199 18.26 -12.64 6.82
N CYS A 200 17.88 -13.77 7.44
CA CYS A 200 16.60 -13.91 8.13
C CYS A 200 16.44 -12.85 9.23
N PHE A 201 17.47 -12.65 10.06
CA PHE A 201 17.49 -11.63 11.12
C PHE A 201 17.29 -10.22 10.54
N LEU A 202 18.13 -9.80 9.59
CA LEU A 202 18.11 -8.45 9.02
C LEU A 202 16.79 -8.14 8.33
N ILE A 203 16.28 -9.07 7.50
CA ILE A 203 15.04 -8.85 6.76
C ILE A 203 13.84 -8.84 7.71
N THR A 204 13.83 -9.68 8.74
CA THR A 204 12.77 -9.69 9.75
C THR A 204 12.78 -8.38 10.55
N PHE A 205 13.94 -7.93 10.99
CA PHE A 205 14.08 -6.65 11.68
C PHE A 205 13.58 -5.49 10.81
N LEU A 206 14.11 -5.32 9.59
CA LEU A 206 13.75 -4.22 8.69
C LEU A 206 12.28 -4.30 8.24
N GLY A 207 11.75 -5.49 8.01
CA GLY A 207 10.36 -5.68 7.62
C GLY A 207 9.38 -5.28 8.73
N VAL A 208 9.61 -5.72 9.98
CA VAL A 208 8.79 -5.33 11.14
C VAL A 208 9.00 -3.84 11.46
N PHE A 209 10.22 -3.33 11.31
CA PHE A 209 10.54 -1.91 11.52
C PHE A 209 9.98 -1.00 10.38
N THR A 210 9.50 -1.61 9.27
CA THR A 210 8.75 -0.91 8.22
C THR A 210 7.24 -0.91 8.53
N GLN A 211 6.68 -2.07 8.94
CA GLN A 211 5.25 -2.22 9.24
C GLN A 211 5.01 -3.47 10.08
N TYR A 212 4.27 -3.33 11.18
CA TYR A 212 4.00 -4.45 12.11
C TYR A 212 3.27 -5.64 11.47
N PHE A 213 2.41 -5.41 10.47
CA PHE A 213 1.72 -6.50 9.77
C PHE A 213 2.65 -7.46 9.01
N PHE A 214 3.89 -7.06 8.76
CA PHE A 214 4.92 -7.95 8.25
C PHE A 214 5.14 -9.17 9.16
N ALA A 215 5.01 -8.99 10.47
CA ALA A 215 5.21 -10.03 11.46
C ALA A 215 4.31 -11.26 11.23
N PHE A 216 3.08 -11.09 10.71
CA PHE A 216 2.19 -12.22 10.43
C PHE A 216 2.72 -13.09 9.28
N SER A 217 3.13 -12.47 8.18
CA SER A 217 3.73 -13.22 7.06
C SER A 217 5.04 -13.89 7.46
N ALA A 218 5.87 -13.17 8.23
CA ALA A 218 7.14 -13.69 8.75
C ALA A 218 6.91 -14.86 9.72
N PHE A 219 5.91 -14.75 10.61
CA PHE A 219 5.56 -15.79 11.57
C PHE A 219 5.14 -17.10 10.89
N TYR A 220 4.21 -17.04 9.93
CA TYR A 220 3.76 -18.25 9.24
C TYR A 220 4.85 -18.89 8.40
N LEU A 221 5.70 -18.06 7.78
CA LEU A 221 6.86 -18.56 7.05
C LEU A 221 7.88 -19.23 8.00
N ALA A 222 8.09 -18.61 9.17
CA ALA A 222 8.96 -19.15 10.21
C ALA A 222 8.43 -20.47 10.77
N LEU A 223 7.14 -20.54 11.07
CA LEU A 223 6.49 -21.75 11.57
C LEU A 223 6.70 -22.92 10.61
N PHE A 224 6.52 -22.67 9.31
CA PHE A 224 6.79 -23.69 8.30
C PHE A 224 8.25 -24.14 8.31
N CYS A 225 9.19 -23.21 8.31
CA CYS A 225 10.61 -23.56 8.33
C CYS A 225 11.01 -24.33 9.59
N CYS A 226 10.46 -23.96 10.74
CA CYS A 226 10.66 -24.68 11.99
C CYS A 226 10.15 -26.15 11.89
N VAL A 227 8.93 -26.34 11.37
CA VAL A 227 8.36 -27.70 11.17
C VAL A 227 9.21 -28.51 10.19
N PHE A 228 9.68 -27.87 9.10
CA PHE A 228 10.55 -28.54 8.12
C PHE A 228 11.88 -28.95 8.73
N LEU A 229 12.55 -28.06 9.46
CA LEU A 229 13.84 -28.34 10.12
C LEU A 229 13.69 -29.43 11.21
N TRP A 230 12.60 -29.35 11.99
CA TRP A 230 12.26 -30.38 13.00
C TRP A 230 12.08 -31.77 12.37
N LYS A 231 11.24 -31.89 11.33
CA LYS A 231 11.00 -33.16 10.63
C LYS A 231 12.27 -33.75 10.01
N ASN A 232 13.20 -32.90 9.58
CA ASN A 232 14.49 -33.33 9.05
C ASN A 232 15.57 -33.54 10.13
N LYS A 233 15.22 -33.45 11.42
CA LYS A 233 16.11 -33.62 12.58
C LYS A 233 17.30 -32.64 12.59
N LYS A 234 17.15 -31.47 11.96
CA LYS A 234 18.15 -30.41 11.91
C LYS A 234 18.01 -29.46 13.10
N PHE A 235 18.16 -29.99 14.33
CA PHE A 235 17.88 -29.21 15.55
C PHE A 235 18.79 -28.03 15.77
N ARG A 236 20.05 -28.11 15.37
CA ARG A 236 21.00 -26.99 15.44
C ARG A 236 20.59 -25.83 14.52
N ASP A 237 20.21 -26.15 13.28
CA ASP A 237 19.72 -25.17 12.32
C ASP A 237 18.39 -24.57 12.79
N LEU A 238 17.51 -25.37 13.39
CA LEU A 238 16.26 -24.92 14.00
C LEU A 238 16.51 -23.88 15.10
N LEU A 239 17.47 -24.14 16.00
CA LEU A 239 17.81 -23.21 17.09
C LEU A 239 18.32 -21.89 16.53
N TYR A 240 19.34 -21.92 15.66
CA TYR A 240 19.93 -20.71 15.09
C TYR A 240 18.91 -19.90 14.28
N TYR A 241 18.07 -20.57 13.51
CA TYR A 241 16.99 -19.96 12.76
C TYR A 241 15.97 -19.28 13.68
N SER A 242 15.47 -20.01 14.71
CA SER A 242 14.50 -19.45 15.65
C SER A 242 15.03 -18.24 16.41
N VAL A 243 16.28 -18.32 16.91
CA VAL A 243 16.94 -17.20 17.56
C VAL A 243 17.05 -16.01 16.60
N SER A 244 17.41 -16.25 15.35
CA SER A 244 17.54 -15.21 14.32
C SER A 244 16.22 -14.48 14.07
N MET A 245 15.12 -15.21 13.87
CA MET A 245 13.80 -14.62 13.63
C MET A 245 13.28 -13.84 14.84
N ILE A 246 13.38 -14.43 16.03
CA ILE A 246 12.93 -13.80 17.29
C ILE A 246 13.74 -12.55 17.60
N SER A 247 15.07 -12.62 17.51
CA SER A 247 15.94 -11.46 17.78
C SER A 247 15.71 -10.32 16.79
N GLY A 248 15.37 -10.61 15.53
CA GLY A 248 14.97 -9.60 14.55
C GLY A 248 13.71 -8.82 14.97
N VAL A 249 12.71 -9.51 15.50
CA VAL A 249 11.50 -8.86 16.05
C VAL A 249 11.82 -8.08 17.32
N LEU A 250 12.53 -8.71 18.27
CA LEU A 250 12.86 -8.09 19.56
C LEU A 250 13.70 -6.83 19.41
N LEU A 251 14.61 -6.80 18.42
CA LEU A 251 15.43 -5.62 18.16
C LEU A 251 14.58 -4.39 17.81
N VAL A 252 13.42 -4.56 17.16
CA VAL A 252 12.49 -3.43 16.88
C VAL A 252 12.05 -2.78 18.18
N PHE A 253 11.63 -3.57 19.18
CA PHE A 253 11.19 -3.04 20.47
C PHE A 253 12.34 -2.43 21.29
N LEU A 254 13.56 -2.90 21.08
CA LEU A 254 14.75 -2.36 21.73
C LEU A 254 15.15 -1.00 21.15
N VAL A 255 15.19 -0.87 19.80
CA VAL A 255 15.61 0.38 19.14
C VAL A 255 14.48 1.40 19.03
N TYR A 256 13.23 0.94 19.15
CA TYR A 256 12.03 1.78 19.06
C TYR A 256 11.01 1.38 20.13
N PRO A 257 11.22 1.77 21.41
CA PRO A 257 10.32 1.41 22.52
C PRO A 257 8.86 1.84 22.34
N ALA A 258 8.58 2.89 21.54
CA ALA A 258 7.22 3.29 21.18
C ALA A 258 6.43 2.16 20.49
N ALA A 259 7.11 1.22 19.83
CA ALA A 259 6.50 0.04 19.23
C ALA A 259 5.65 -0.76 20.23
N PHE A 260 6.05 -0.79 21.50
CA PHE A 260 5.28 -1.50 22.52
C PHE A 260 3.90 -0.84 22.72
N ARG A 261 3.85 0.49 22.87
CA ARG A 261 2.59 1.24 23.01
C ARG A 261 1.73 1.13 21.75
N GLN A 262 2.34 1.24 20.58
CA GLN A 262 1.64 1.18 19.29
C GLN A 262 1.02 -0.20 19.02
N THR A 263 1.62 -1.28 19.51
CA THR A 263 1.11 -2.64 19.30
C THR A 263 0.15 -3.12 20.39
N THR A 264 0.24 -2.58 21.61
CA THR A 264 -0.62 -2.98 22.75
C THR A 264 -1.87 -2.11 22.92
N GLY A 265 -2.03 -1.04 22.11
CA GLY A 265 -3.22 -0.19 22.14
C GLY A 265 -3.26 0.85 23.26
N SER A 266 -2.15 1.06 23.98
CA SER A 266 -2.04 2.11 24.99
C SER A 266 -1.74 3.51 24.41
N SER A 267 -1.74 3.64 23.07
CA SER A 267 -1.59 4.93 22.39
C SER A 267 -2.94 5.63 22.21
N THR A 268 -2.93 6.94 22.07
CA THR A 268 -4.11 7.78 21.77
C THR A 268 -4.80 7.39 20.46
N ASN A 269 -4.13 6.68 19.59
CA ASN A 269 -4.69 6.14 18.36
C ASN A 269 -5.36 4.78 18.62
N ASN A 270 -6.67 4.69 18.37
CA ASN A 270 -7.54 3.55 18.65
C ASN A 270 -7.21 2.22 17.95
N VAL A 271 -6.20 2.19 17.05
CA VAL A 271 -5.88 1.01 16.22
C VAL A 271 -5.49 -0.22 17.07
N GLY A 272 -4.69 -0.04 18.10
CA GLY A 272 -4.28 -1.16 18.97
C GLY A 272 -5.44 -1.69 19.83
N ASN A 273 -6.34 -0.81 20.28
CA ASN A 273 -7.56 -1.18 21.01
C ASN A 273 -8.53 -1.94 20.11
N GLU A 274 -8.66 -1.53 18.83
CA GLU A 274 -9.47 -2.24 17.85
C GLU A 274 -8.90 -3.63 17.52
N VAL A 275 -7.59 -3.76 17.35
CA VAL A 275 -6.94 -5.05 17.15
C VAL A 275 -7.22 -5.99 18.32
N SER A 276 -7.11 -5.52 19.56
CA SER A 276 -7.35 -6.34 20.75
C SER A 276 -8.82 -6.75 20.91
N SER A 277 -9.76 -5.84 20.67
CA SER A 277 -11.20 -6.13 20.72
C SER A 277 -11.65 -7.07 19.59
N ASN A 278 -11.10 -6.89 18.40
CA ASN A 278 -11.41 -7.71 17.24
C ASN A 278 -10.83 -9.12 17.33
N PHE A 279 -9.73 -9.30 18.06
CA PHE A 279 -9.08 -10.61 18.22
C PHE A 279 -10.01 -11.67 18.79
N LEU A 280 -10.91 -11.30 19.68
CA LEU A 280 -11.89 -12.20 20.30
C LEU A 280 -13.17 -12.41 19.47
N ASN A 281 -13.40 -11.56 18.43
CA ASN A 281 -14.65 -11.61 17.64
C ASN A 281 -14.49 -12.40 16.33
N ILE A 282 -14.40 -13.73 16.43
CA ILE A 282 -14.25 -14.63 15.29
C ILE A 282 -15.52 -14.65 14.40
N ALA A 283 -16.68 -14.35 14.94
CA ALA A 283 -17.96 -14.39 14.19
C ALA A 283 -17.98 -13.43 12.99
N MET A 284 -17.26 -12.31 13.06
CA MET A 284 -17.18 -11.31 11.98
C MET A 284 -16.18 -11.68 10.87
N LEU A 285 -15.39 -12.73 11.02
CA LEU A 285 -14.36 -13.12 10.04
C LEU A 285 -14.93 -13.38 8.62
N PRO A 286 -16.06 -14.07 8.42
CA PRO A 286 -16.62 -14.30 7.08
C PRO A 286 -17.00 -13.00 6.36
N GLU A 287 -17.58 -12.03 7.08
CA GLU A 287 -17.95 -10.73 6.53
C GLU A 287 -16.70 -9.93 6.10
N ARG A 288 -15.69 -9.89 6.96
CA ARG A 288 -14.40 -9.23 6.67
C ARG A 288 -13.69 -9.87 5.48
N LEU A 289 -13.64 -11.19 5.40
CA LEU A 289 -13.09 -11.91 4.23
C LEU A 289 -13.90 -11.59 2.96
N SER A 290 -15.22 -11.46 3.07
CA SER A 290 -16.06 -11.03 1.94
C SER A 290 -15.72 -9.60 1.48
N SER A 291 -15.50 -8.67 2.40
CA SER A 291 -15.06 -7.32 2.11
C SER A 291 -13.72 -7.30 1.35
N TYR A 292 -12.72 -8.02 1.84
CA TYR A 292 -11.44 -8.16 1.13
C TYR A 292 -11.60 -8.78 -0.26
N ARG A 293 -12.44 -9.82 -0.40
CA ARG A 293 -12.74 -10.42 -1.69
C ARG A 293 -13.35 -9.41 -2.66
N VAL A 294 -14.29 -8.59 -2.21
CA VAL A 294 -14.94 -7.56 -3.03
C VAL A 294 -13.91 -6.52 -3.48
N GLN A 295 -13.11 -5.99 -2.56
CA GLN A 295 -12.06 -5.01 -2.88
C GLN A 295 -11.03 -5.60 -3.84
N PHE A 296 -10.51 -6.80 -3.57
CA PHE A 296 -9.56 -7.49 -4.44
C PHE A 296 -10.13 -7.68 -5.86
N THR A 297 -11.35 -8.20 -5.96
CA THR A 297 -11.97 -8.40 -7.28
C THR A 297 -12.29 -7.09 -8.00
N ARG A 298 -12.65 -6.03 -7.28
CA ARG A 298 -12.86 -4.70 -7.88
C ARG A 298 -11.56 -4.14 -8.46
N ARG A 299 -10.44 -4.34 -7.78
CA ARG A 299 -9.11 -3.87 -8.21
C ARG A 299 -8.48 -4.73 -9.30
N MET A 300 -8.68 -6.06 -9.23
CA MET A 300 -8.10 -6.98 -10.21
C MET A 300 -8.88 -7.06 -11.50
N ILE A 301 -10.21 -6.98 -11.45
CA ILE A 301 -11.10 -7.36 -12.56
C ILE A 301 -12.17 -6.28 -12.78
N LEU A 302 -11.75 -5.05 -12.92
CA LEU A 302 -12.47 -3.83 -13.30
C LEU A 302 -14.00 -3.88 -13.06
N ASN A 303 -14.94 -4.24 -13.57
CA ASN A 303 -16.35 -4.41 -13.23
C ASN A 303 -16.86 -5.80 -13.67
N TRP A 304 -18.12 -6.13 -13.38
CA TRP A 304 -18.66 -7.45 -13.65
C TRP A 304 -18.60 -7.87 -15.13
N LYS A 305 -18.71 -6.94 -16.09
CA LYS A 305 -18.61 -7.21 -17.54
C LYS A 305 -17.20 -7.69 -17.90
N TRP A 306 -16.17 -7.08 -17.32
CA TRP A 306 -14.79 -7.50 -17.51
C TRP A 306 -14.46 -8.80 -16.79
N ARG A 307 -15.10 -9.07 -15.64
CA ARG A 307 -15.00 -10.40 -14.97
C ARG A 307 -15.48 -11.50 -15.90
N LEU A 308 -16.65 -11.34 -16.52
CA LEU A 308 -17.18 -12.30 -17.50
C LEU A 308 -16.24 -12.43 -18.70
N PHE A 309 -15.72 -11.32 -19.21
CA PHE A 309 -14.78 -11.33 -20.32
C PHE A 309 -13.50 -12.11 -19.98
N TYR A 310 -12.82 -11.79 -18.87
CA TYR A 310 -11.60 -12.47 -18.44
C TYR A 310 -11.85 -13.94 -18.11
N THR A 311 -12.96 -14.25 -17.44
CA THR A 311 -13.34 -15.64 -17.17
C THR A 311 -13.61 -16.38 -18.47
N GLY A 312 -14.30 -15.76 -19.41
CA GLY A 312 -14.54 -16.33 -20.75
C GLY A 312 -13.25 -16.56 -21.52
N VAL A 313 -12.32 -15.60 -21.53
CA VAL A 313 -11.00 -15.77 -22.15
C VAL A 313 -10.21 -16.90 -21.49
N LEU A 314 -10.20 -16.97 -20.16
CA LEU A 314 -9.51 -18.05 -19.43
C LEU A 314 -10.14 -19.42 -19.75
N CYS A 315 -11.48 -19.51 -19.76
CA CYS A 315 -12.20 -20.73 -20.15
C CYS A 315 -11.88 -21.13 -21.60
N MET A 316 -11.87 -20.19 -22.54
CA MET A 316 -11.50 -20.47 -23.94
C MET A 316 -10.06 -21.00 -24.05
N ILE A 317 -9.10 -20.41 -23.32
CA ILE A 317 -7.71 -20.88 -23.28
C ILE A 317 -7.64 -22.31 -22.75
N LEU A 318 -8.34 -22.61 -21.66
CA LEU A 318 -8.38 -23.95 -21.06
C LEU A 318 -9.05 -24.97 -21.99
N ILE A 319 -10.17 -24.62 -22.61
CA ILE A 319 -10.89 -25.46 -23.59
C ILE A 319 -10.01 -25.73 -24.80
N PHE A 320 -9.37 -24.69 -25.38
CA PHE A 320 -8.49 -24.82 -26.52
C PHE A 320 -7.26 -25.69 -26.20
N ALA A 321 -6.67 -25.50 -25.03
CA ALA A 321 -5.57 -26.33 -24.53
C ALA A 321 -6.01 -27.81 -24.36
N ALA A 322 -7.25 -28.05 -23.93
CA ALA A 322 -7.82 -29.40 -23.80
C ALA A 322 -8.11 -30.04 -25.17
N ILE A 323 -8.61 -29.28 -26.15
CA ILE A 323 -8.85 -29.75 -27.53
C ILE A 323 -7.54 -30.14 -28.21
N LEU A 324 -6.49 -29.33 -28.09
CA LEU A 324 -5.18 -29.64 -28.66
C LEU A 324 -4.53 -30.86 -28.02
N ARG A 325 -4.85 -31.13 -26.75
CA ARG A 325 -4.49 -32.38 -26.07
C ARG A 325 -5.10 -33.59 -26.79
N ASN A 326 -6.41 -33.58 -27.05
CA ASN A 326 -7.12 -34.70 -27.67
C ASN A 326 -6.59 -35.06 -29.08
N LYS A 327 -6.13 -34.06 -29.85
CA LYS A 327 -5.51 -34.32 -31.18
C LYS A 327 -4.17 -35.08 -31.08
N LYS A 328 -3.37 -34.87 -30.02
CA LYS A 328 -2.10 -35.62 -29.77
C LYS A 328 -2.31 -36.96 -29.08
N SER A 329 -3.43 -37.18 -28.40
CA SER A 329 -3.71 -38.33 -27.56
C SER A 329 -4.21 -39.58 -28.30
N LYS A 330 -4.48 -39.52 -29.63
CA LYS A 330 -4.87 -40.72 -30.40
C LYS A 330 -3.80 -41.83 -30.44
N LYS A 331 -2.64 -41.59 -29.81
CA LYS A 331 -1.52 -42.56 -29.72
C LYS A 331 -1.23 -43.09 -28.29
N SER A 332 -1.95 -42.68 -27.24
CA SER A 332 -1.74 -43.26 -25.90
C SER A 332 -3.05 -43.35 -25.10
N ASN A 333 -3.49 -44.57 -24.86
CA ASN A 333 -4.66 -44.95 -24.03
C ASN A 333 -4.38 -44.84 -22.51
N ILE A 334 -3.65 -43.81 -22.04
CA ILE A 334 -3.33 -43.64 -20.62
C ILE A 334 -4.00 -42.38 -20.10
N ILE A 335 -5.28 -42.45 -19.72
CA ILE A 335 -5.94 -41.19 -19.39
C ILE A 335 -6.73 -41.17 -18.06
N PHE A 336 -7.09 -42.24 -17.44
CA PHE A 336 -7.86 -42.17 -16.18
C PHE A 336 -7.58 -43.31 -15.18
N THR A 337 -6.42 -43.94 -15.22
CA THR A 337 -6.12 -45.08 -14.33
C THR A 337 -5.31 -44.73 -13.08
N GLN A 338 -4.82 -43.49 -12.92
CA GLN A 338 -4.14 -43.11 -11.69
C GLN A 338 -5.12 -42.41 -10.74
N ASN A 339 -5.30 -43.01 -9.56
CA ASN A 339 -6.06 -42.40 -8.48
C ASN A 339 -5.52 -40.99 -8.16
N PRO A 340 -6.37 -39.91 -8.20
CA PRO A 340 -5.96 -38.54 -7.91
C PRO A 340 -5.15 -38.38 -6.63
N VAL A 341 -5.44 -39.21 -5.62
CA VAL A 341 -4.72 -39.26 -4.34
C VAL A 341 -3.26 -39.73 -4.53
N ASN A 342 -3.00 -40.67 -5.43
CA ASN A 342 -1.64 -41.14 -5.73
C ASN A 342 -0.85 -40.14 -6.56
N VAL A 343 -1.51 -39.44 -7.46
CA VAL A 343 -0.92 -38.34 -8.22
C VAL A 343 -0.54 -37.19 -7.29
N MET A 344 -1.42 -36.80 -6.36
CA MET A 344 -1.11 -35.83 -5.32
C MET A 344 0.02 -36.31 -4.39
N LYS A 345 0.00 -37.53 -3.90
CA LYS A 345 1.09 -38.07 -3.07
C LYS A 345 2.44 -38.04 -3.80
N ASN A 346 2.47 -38.36 -5.09
CA ASN A 346 3.70 -38.27 -5.88
C ASN A 346 4.12 -36.80 -6.16
N ALA A 347 3.19 -35.88 -6.39
CA ALA A 347 3.48 -34.45 -6.52
C ALA A 347 4.09 -33.89 -5.22
N PHE A 348 3.57 -34.27 -4.03
CA PHE A 348 4.11 -33.85 -2.74
C PHE A 348 5.49 -34.44 -2.40
N LYS A 349 5.94 -35.49 -3.06
CA LYS A 349 7.32 -35.99 -2.94
C LYS A 349 8.34 -35.02 -3.56
N HIS A 350 7.92 -34.14 -4.47
CA HIS A 350 8.80 -33.12 -5.04
C HIS A 350 8.88 -31.89 -4.13
N LYS A 351 10.08 -31.57 -3.64
CA LYS A 351 10.32 -30.38 -2.76
C LYS A 351 9.67 -29.10 -3.31
N LYS A 352 9.75 -28.87 -4.62
CA LYS A 352 9.18 -27.66 -5.27
C LYS A 352 7.66 -27.57 -5.13
N THR A 353 6.93 -28.67 -5.28
CA THR A 353 5.46 -28.70 -5.09
C THR A 353 5.11 -28.46 -3.62
N MET A 354 5.88 -29.02 -2.71
CA MET A 354 5.72 -28.77 -1.28
C MET A 354 5.88 -27.27 -0.96
N TYR A 355 6.88 -26.57 -1.52
CA TYR A 355 7.07 -25.14 -1.31
C TYR A 355 5.89 -24.31 -1.82
N VAL A 356 5.35 -24.63 -3.01
CA VAL A 356 4.18 -23.92 -3.56
C VAL A 356 2.95 -24.11 -2.65
N PHE A 357 2.69 -25.35 -2.21
CA PHE A 357 1.58 -25.63 -1.28
C PHE A 357 1.75 -24.86 0.03
N MET A 358 2.94 -24.86 0.59
CA MET A 358 3.24 -24.15 1.83
C MET A 358 3.07 -22.66 1.69
N THR A 359 3.50 -22.08 0.57
CA THR A 359 3.31 -20.66 0.26
C THR A 359 1.82 -20.33 0.19
N ALA A 360 1.01 -21.21 -0.42
CA ALA A 360 -0.44 -21.03 -0.46
C ALA A 360 -1.06 -21.04 0.95
N MET A 361 -0.64 -21.96 1.80
CA MET A 361 -1.12 -22.02 3.19
C MET A 361 -0.71 -20.79 4.00
N ILE A 362 0.55 -20.35 3.88
CA ILE A 362 1.04 -19.14 4.54
C ILE A 362 0.22 -17.93 4.12
N MET A 363 -0.03 -17.79 2.83
CA MET A 363 -0.84 -16.68 2.29
C MET A 363 -2.27 -16.73 2.84
N LEU A 364 -2.92 -17.89 2.83
CA LEU A 364 -4.28 -18.05 3.36
C LEU A 364 -4.35 -17.68 4.83
N LEU A 365 -3.39 -18.14 5.65
CA LEU A 365 -3.30 -17.82 7.06
C LEU A 365 -3.04 -16.32 7.28
N THR A 366 -2.15 -15.70 6.50
CA THR A 366 -1.89 -14.26 6.58
C THR A 366 -3.15 -13.45 6.26
N VAL A 367 -3.85 -13.77 5.15
CA VAL A 367 -5.12 -13.10 4.79
C VAL A 367 -6.16 -13.26 5.89
N SER A 368 -6.33 -14.48 6.43
CA SER A 368 -7.31 -14.75 7.48
C SER A 368 -6.99 -13.99 8.76
N THR A 369 -5.70 -13.92 9.17
CA THR A 369 -5.28 -13.20 10.37
C THR A 369 -5.47 -11.70 10.19
N VAL A 370 -5.00 -11.12 9.08
CA VAL A 370 -5.16 -9.68 8.81
C VAL A 370 -6.65 -9.31 8.72
N ALA A 371 -7.47 -10.11 8.05
CA ALA A 371 -8.91 -9.89 7.98
C ALA A 371 -9.56 -9.96 9.38
N HIS A 372 -9.08 -10.86 10.24
CA HIS A 372 -9.62 -11.00 11.59
C HIS A 372 -9.31 -9.80 12.47
N ILE A 373 -8.09 -9.26 12.42
CA ILE A 373 -7.65 -8.18 13.30
C ILE A 373 -7.95 -6.76 12.79
N SER A 374 -8.15 -6.57 11.47
CA SER A 374 -8.32 -5.24 10.86
C SER A 374 -9.67 -4.56 11.16
N GLY A 375 -10.60 -5.22 11.84
CA GLY A 375 -11.85 -4.66 12.33
C GLY A 375 -12.74 -4.05 11.25
N LYS A 376 -13.30 -2.88 11.53
CA LYS A 376 -14.14 -2.10 10.59
C LYS A 376 -13.34 -1.67 9.35
N PHE A 377 -12.03 -1.48 9.48
CA PHE A 377 -11.14 -0.98 8.44
C PHE A 377 -10.51 -2.11 7.62
N SER A 378 -11.34 -2.93 6.97
CA SER A 378 -10.87 -3.99 6.07
C SER A 378 -10.28 -3.42 4.77
N TYR A 379 -9.26 -2.56 4.85
CA TYR A 379 -8.61 -1.97 3.68
C TYR A 379 -7.67 -2.95 2.98
N LEU A 380 -7.79 -3.09 1.66
CA LEU A 380 -6.95 -3.97 0.85
C LEU A 380 -5.45 -3.67 1.00
N ARG A 381 -5.09 -2.43 1.33
CA ARG A 381 -3.69 -2.00 1.57
C ARG A 381 -2.97 -2.80 2.65
N TYR A 382 -3.67 -3.34 3.63
CA TYR A 382 -3.07 -4.21 4.66
C TYR A 382 -2.57 -5.56 4.14
N LEU A 383 -3.01 -5.96 2.93
CA LEU A 383 -2.60 -7.17 2.25
C LEU A 383 -1.66 -6.90 1.05
N TYR A 384 -1.23 -5.65 0.83
CA TYR A 384 -0.38 -5.31 -0.32
C TYR A 384 0.93 -6.09 -0.35
N ASN A 385 1.51 -6.38 0.81
CA ASN A 385 2.77 -7.11 0.93
C ASN A 385 2.72 -8.53 0.34
N ILE A 386 1.56 -9.18 0.30
CA ILE A 386 1.41 -10.55 -0.23
C ILE A 386 0.88 -10.58 -1.67
N MET A 387 0.54 -9.44 -2.27
CA MET A 387 -0.04 -9.39 -3.62
C MET A 387 0.81 -10.10 -4.68
N PRO A 388 2.13 -9.85 -4.80
CA PRO A 388 2.94 -10.58 -5.80
C PRO A 388 2.96 -12.08 -5.55
N ILE A 389 2.85 -12.53 -4.30
CA ILE A 389 2.77 -13.95 -3.96
C ILE A 389 1.46 -14.56 -4.45
N ILE A 390 0.34 -13.82 -4.42
CA ILE A 390 -0.95 -14.26 -4.96
C ILE A 390 -0.83 -14.54 -6.47
N PHE A 391 -0.24 -13.62 -7.22
CA PHE A 391 0.00 -13.82 -8.66
C PHE A 391 0.96 -14.98 -8.94
N PHE A 392 2.01 -15.09 -8.15
CA PHE A 392 2.93 -16.22 -8.22
C PHE A 392 2.22 -17.55 -8.00
N LEU A 393 1.38 -17.67 -6.96
CA LEU A 393 0.63 -18.89 -6.65
C LEU A 393 -0.39 -19.23 -7.73
N PHE A 394 -1.04 -18.22 -8.31
CA PHE A 394 -1.94 -18.44 -9.43
C PHE A 394 -1.23 -19.09 -10.62
N VAL A 395 -0.07 -18.57 -11.00
CA VAL A 395 0.78 -19.16 -12.06
C VAL A 395 1.27 -20.56 -11.65
N ALA A 396 1.71 -20.73 -10.40
CA ALA A 396 2.18 -22.01 -9.91
C ALA A 396 1.09 -23.10 -9.93
N MET A 397 -0.12 -22.75 -9.50
CA MET A 397 -1.28 -23.65 -9.54
C MET A 397 -1.52 -24.14 -10.98
N VAL A 398 -1.59 -23.24 -11.95
CA VAL A 398 -1.83 -23.61 -13.35
C VAL A 398 -0.66 -24.40 -13.91
N TYR A 399 0.58 -24.02 -13.59
CA TYR A 399 1.77 -24.76 -14.01
C TYR A 399 1.75 -26.22 -13.53
N TYR A 400 1.48 -26.47 -12.26
CA TYR A 400 1.43 -27.83 -11.71
C TYR A 400 0.19 -28.61 -12.17
N LEU A 401 -0.98 -27.97 -12.27
CA LEU A 401 -2.18 -28.61 -12.84
C LEU A 401 -1.95 -29.03 -14.31
N SER A 402 -1.19 -28.26 -15.08
CA SER A 402 -0.83 -28.62 -16.45
C SER A 402 -0.02 -29.93 -16.53
N TYR A 403 0.79 -30.24 -15.51
CA TYR A 403 1.48 -31.53 -15.40
C TYR A 403 0.52 -32.67 -15.05
N ILE A 404 -0.35 -32.44 -14.06
CA ILE A 404 -1.31 -33.45 -13.59
C ILE A 404 -2.25 -33.87 -14.73
N PHE A 405 -2.79 -32.89 -15.45
CA PHE A 405 -3.75 -33.12 -16.54
C PHE A 405 -3.11 -33.31 -17.92
N ASN A 406 -1.79 -33.34 -17.99
CA ASN A 406 -1.03 -33.46 -19.24
C ASN A 406 -1.48 -32.47 -20.34
N VAL A 407 -1.77 -31.22 -19.95
CA VAL A 407 -2.24 -30.17 -20.87
C VAL A 407 -1.06 -29.59 -21.66
N ASN A 408 -1.31 -29.08 -22.88
CA ASN A 408 -0.26 -28.44 -23.68
C ASN A 408 0.20 -27.11 -23.05
N ARG A 409 1.38 -27.16 -22.43
CA ARG A 409 1.94 -25.99 -21.69
C ARG A 409 2.30 -24.83 -22.59
N ALA A 410 2.64 -25.06 -23.85
CA ALA A 410 2.93 -23.96 -24.78
C ALA A 410 1.67 -23.13 -25.06
N VAL A 411 0.53 -23.78 -25.22
CA VAL A 411 -0.76 -23.09 -25.43
C VAL A 411 -1.18 -22.36 -24.18
N LEU A 412 -1.05 -23.00 -23.00
CA LEU A 412 -1.36 -22.32 -21.74
C LEU A 412 -0.48 -21.10 -21.51
N SER A 413 0.84 -21.23 -21.74
CA SER A 413 1.75 -20.10 -21.56
C SER A 413 1.46 -18.95 -22.53
N ALA A 414 1.14 -19.24 -23.79
CA ALA A 414 0.73 -18.22 -24.77
C ALA A 414 -0.57 -17.51 -24.33
N GLY A 415 -1.56 -18.28 -23.84
CA GLY A 415 -2.79 -17.72 -23.29
C GLY A 415 -2.57 -16.82 -22.09
N PHE A 416 -1.66 -17.18 -21.18
CA PHE A 416 -1.31 -16.34 -20.03
C PHE A 416 -0.54 -15.07 -20.41
N VAL A 417 0.33 -15.13 -21.42
CA VAL A 417 0.98 -13.93 -21.97
C VAL A 417 -0.07 -12.98 -22.54
N PHE A 418 -1.02 -13.52 -23.31
CA PHE A 418 -2.15 -12.73 -23.84
C PHE A 418 -3.01 -12.15 -22.70
N PHE A 419 -3.28 -12.93 -21.66
CA PHE A 419 -4.01 -12.46 -20.47
C PHE A 419 -3.25 -11.34 -19.73
N ALA A 420 -1.93 -11.45 -19.56
CA ALA A 420 -1.11 -10.37 -18.97
C ALA A 420 -1.15 -9.10 -19.83
N PHE A 421 -1.13 -9.24 -21.16
CA PHE A 421 -1.29 -8.13 -22.08
C PHE A 421 -2.65 -7.43 -21.94
N ILE A 422 -3.74 -8.21 -21.83
CA ILE A 422 -5.09 -7.65 -21.62
C ILE A 422 -5.18 -6.92 -20.28
N ILE A 423 -4.60 -7.47 -19.19
CA ILE A 423 -4.56 -6.79 -17.89
C ILE A 423 -3.83 -5.45 -18.03
N GLY A 424 -2.63 -5.46 -18.61
CA GLY A 424 -1.82 -4.26 -18.78
C GLY A 424 -2.49 -3.17 -19.61
N THR A 425 -3.09 -3.53 -20.75
CA THR A 425 -3.87 -2.60 -21.59
C THR A 425 -5.11 -2.09 -20.87
N GLY A 426 -5.84 -2.98 -20.17
CA GLY A 426 -6.99 -2.61 -19.36
C GLY A 426 -6.63 -1.63 -18.24
N THR A 427 -5.51 -1.85 -17.57
CA THR A 427 -4.98 -0.94 -16.53
C THR A 427 -4.66 0.42 -17.12
N THR A 428 -3.92 0.46 -18.23
CA THR A 428 -3.45 1.71 -18.85
C THR A 428 -4.60 2.54 -19.44
N VAL A 429 -5.52 1.88 -20.20
CA VAL A 429 -6.61 2.60 -20.89
C VAL A 429 -7.67 3.12 -19.92
N LYS A 430 -8.00 2.36 -18.87
CA LYS A 430 -9.08 2.72 -17.95
C LYS A 430 -8.62 3.50 -16.73
N LYS A 431 -7.31 3.60 -16.50
CA LYS A 431 -6.72 4.26 -15.33
C LYS A 431 -7.42 3.88 -14.01
N ASN A 432 -7.78 2.61 -13.86
CA ASN A 432 -8.54 2.10 -12.70
C ASN A 432 -7.64 1.99 -11.46
N CYS A 433 -7.01 3.08 -11.10
CA CYS A 433 -6.07 3.20 -9.98
C CYS A 433 -6.65 4.15 -8.95
N GLU A 434 -6.57 3.76 -7.66
CA GLU A 434 -7.18 4.50 -6.56
C GLU A 434 -6.50 5.84 -6.30
N TYR A 435 -5.17 5.86 -6.43
CA TYR A 435 -4.34 6.97 -5.96
C TYR A 435 -3.96 7.97 -7.07
N LEU A 436 -4.68 8.00 -8.20
CA LEU A 436 -4.51 9.03 -9.24
C LEU A 436 -5.16 10.35 -8.86
N PHE A 437 -6.35 10.31 -8.27
CA PHE A 437 -7.15 11.44 -7.78
C PHE A 437 -7.47 12.53 -8.83
N GLU A 438 -7.62 12.16 -10.11
CA GLU A 438 -7.93 13.11 -11.20
C GLU A 438 -9.22 13.93 -10.93
N GLY A 439 -10.28 13.26 -10.41
CA GLY A 439 -11.54 13.92 -10.09
C GLY A 439 -11.41 14.93 -8.95
N ARG A 440 -10.69 14.56 -7.90
CA ARG A 440 -10.44 15.43 -6.75
C ARG A 440 -9.61 16.65 -7.13
N HIS A 441 -8.57 16.45 -7.93
CA HIS A 441 -7.74 17.55 -8.42
C HIS A 441 -8.56 18.60 -9.17
N ARG A 442 -9.52 18.17 -10.00
CA ARG A 442 -10.42 19.09 -10.71
C ARG A 442 -11.23 19.93 -9.72
N VAL A 443 -11.82 19.31 -8.70
CA VAL A 443 -12.58 20.04 -7.66
C VAL A 443 -11.69 21.07 -6.97
N ILE A 444 -10.44 20.71 -6.61
CA ILE A 444 -9.49 21.64 -5.99
C ILE A 444 -9.16 22.81 -6.94
N CYS A 445 -8.87 22.53 -8.21
CA CYS A 445 -8.58 23.59 -9.19
C CYS A 445 -9.77 24.54 -9.40
N ASP A 446 -10.98 24.00 -9.49
CA ASP A 446 -12.20 24.80 -9.62
C ASP A 446 -12.38 25.70 -8.38
N THR A 447 -12.14 25.14 -7.18
CA THR A 447 -12.21 25.89 -5.91
C THR A 447 -11.15 26.98 -5.82
N VAL A 448 -9.89 26.69 -6.14
CA VAL A 448 -8.80 27.68 -6.14
C VAL A 448 -9.11 28.80 -7.14
N SER A 449 -9.63 28.45 -8.32
CA SER A 449 -10.04 29.44 -9.33
C SER A 449 -11.20 30.32 -8.86
N PHE A 450 -12.15 29.78 -8.10
CA PHE A 450 -13.24 30.54 -7.49
C PHE A 450 -12.73 31.49 -6.42
N LEU A 451 -11.81 31.01 -5.57
CA LEU A 451 -11.24 31.82 -4.49
C LEU A 451 -10.51 33.05 -5.05
N ASN A 452 -9.80 32.93 -6.18
CA ASN A 452 -9.14 34.06 -6.89
C ASN A 452 -8.49 35.05 -5.92
N ASP A 453 -7.54 34.57 -5.11
CA ASP A 453 -6.81 35.30 -4.05
C ASP A 453 -7.66 35.74 -2.83
N LYS A 454 -8.93 35.37 -2.77
CA LYS A 454 -9.79 35.64 -1.63
C LYS A 454 -9.38 34.84 -0.41
N PRO A 455 -9.61 35.37 0.80
CA PRO A 455 -9.23 34.72 2.04
C PRO A 455 -10.07 33.47 2.31
N LEU A 456 -9.42 32.44 2.88
CA LEU A 456 -10.05 31.19 3.33
C LEU A 456 -9.89 31.03 4.83
N VAL A 457 -11.00 30.77 5.51
CA VAL A 457 -11.04 30.43 6.94
C VAL A 457 -11.32 28.94 7.08
N LEU A 458 -10.43 28.23 7.75
CA LEU A 458 -10.64 26.81 8.11
C LEU A 458 -11.06 26.72 9.58
N PHE A 459 -12.22 26.14 9.82
CA PHE A 459 -12.65 25.76 11.17
C PHE A 459 -12.24 24.31 11.45
N ASP A 460 -11.23 24.16 12.30
CA ASP A 460 -10.63 22.86 12.65
C ASP A 460 -10.65 22.63 14.18
N LYS A 461 -11.50 21.71 14.63
CA LYS A 461 -11.57 21.31 16.04
C LYS A 461 -10.58 20.18 16.35
N ASN A 462 -9.27 20.44 16.18
CA ASN A 462 -8.21 19.47 16.44
C ASN A 462 -8.35 18.16 15.63
N THR A 463 -9.07 18.20 14.51
CA THR A 463 -9.20 17.07 13.61
C THR A 463 -8.17 17.18 12.49
N THR A 464 -7.03 16.55 12.71
CA THR A 464 -5.95 16.46 11.74
C THR A 464 -6.40 16.04 10.33
N HIS A 465 -7.54 15.39 10.23
CA HIS A 465 -8.04 14.84 8.98
C HIS A 465 -8.47 15.90 7.98
N VAL A 466 -9.06 17.01 8.41
CA VAL A 466 -9.52 18.05 7.48
C VAL A 466 -8.35 18.88 6.96
N LEU A 467 -7.48 19.35 7.86
CA LEU A 467 -6.30 20.10 7.49
C LEU A 467 -5.37 19.28 6.57
N THR A 468 -5.07 18.04 6.96
CA THR A 468 -4.22 17.14 6.17
C THR A 468 -4.93 16.66 4.89
N GLY A 469 -6.23 16.43 4.97
CA GLY A 469 -7.05 15.99 3.85
C GLY A 469 -7.20 17.05 2.76
N ASN A 470 -7.25 18.32 3.10
CA ASN A 470 -7.35 19.44 2.18
C ASN A 470 -6.00 20.19 1.98
N PHE A 471 -4.90 19.54 2.33
CA PHE A 471 -3.56 20.14 2.33
C PHE A 471 -3.23 20.86 1.02
N THR A 472 -3.52 20.27 -0.14
CA THR A 472 -3.25 20.86 -1.46
C THR A 472 -4.07 22.13 -1.68
N LEU A 473 -5.34 22.14 -1.32
CA LEU A 473 -6.19 23.33 -1.38
C LEU A 473 -5.64 24.43 -0.46
N LEU A 474 -5.44 24.10 0.81
CA LEU A 474 -5.00 25.04 1.83
C LEU A 474 -3.61 25.64 1.53
N SER A 475 -2.70 24.81 1.00
CA SER A 475 -1.36 25.27 0.58
C SER A 475 -1.35 26.08 -0.72
N SER A 476 -2.49 26.18 -1.41
CA SER A 476 -2.63 27.01 -2.63
C SER A 476 -3.23 28.38 -2.36
N VAL A 477 -3.62 28.66 -1.12
CA VAL A 477 -4.27 29.92 -0.72
C VAL A 477 -3.24 30.87 -0.09
N ASP A 478 -3.19 32.10 -0.56
CA ASP A 478 -2.24 33.10 -0.05
C ASP A 478 -2.65 33.65 1.34
N ARG A 479 -3.96 33.72 1.62
CA ARG A 479 -4.49 34.20 2.90
C ARG A 479 -5.36 33.11 3.55
N LEU A 480 -4.79 32.44 4.53
CA LEU A 480 -5.41 31.34 5.28
C LEU A 480 -5.51 31.70 6.77
N TYR A 481 -6.67 31.51 7.37
CA TYR A 481 -6.90 31.60 8.80
C TYR A 481 -7.37 30.24 9.31
N ILE A 482 -6.69 29.67 10.28
CA ILE A 482 -7.05 28.37 10.89
C ILE A 482 -7.48 28.61 12.33
N THR A 483 -8.70 28.23 12.67
CA THR A 483 -9.25 28.45 14.02
C THR A 483 -10.20 27.32 14.44
N ASP A 484 -10.54 27.31 15.72
CA ASP A 484 -11.65 26.55 16.28
C ASP A 484 -12.88 27.47 16.45
N THR A 485 -14.07 26.92 16.31
CA THR A 485 -15.32 27.70 16.52
C THR A 485 -15.50 28.20 17.95
N ASP A 486 -14.85 27.55 18.91
CA ASP A 486 -14.95 27.94 20.34
C ASP A 486 -13.89 28.96 20.72
N ASP A 487 -12.80 29.11 19.92
CA ASP A 487 -11.67 30.00 20.18
C ASP A 487 -11.47 31.05 19.06
N VAL A 488 -12.45 31.27 18.20
CA VAL A 488 -12.33 32.23 17.10
C VAL A 488 -12.31 33.66 17.66
N ASP A 489 -11.24 34.39 17.32
CA ASP A 489 -11.17 35.84 17.55
C ASP A 489 -11.79 36.56 16.33
N ILE A 490 -13.03 37.01 16.51
CA ILE A 490 -13.80 37.70 15.46
C ILE A 490 -13.15 39.04 15.09
N ASP A 491 -12.57 39.74 16.05
CA ASP A 491 -11.95 41.05 15.83
C ASP A 491 -10.67 40.85 14.98
N GLU A 492 -9.85 39.86 15.28
CA GLU A 492 -8.66 39.54 14.48
C GLU A 492 -9.02 38.98 13.10
N LEU A 493 -10.07 38.17 13.01
CA LEU A 493 -10.60 37.64 11.77
C LEU A 493 -11.01 38.79 10.82
N THR A 494 -11.58 39.87 11.33
CA THR A 494 -12.19 40.95 10.55
C THR A 494 -11.26 42.16 10.33
N VAL A 495 -10.29 42.42 11.23
CA VAL A 495 -9.42 43.62 11.24
C VAL A 495 -8.63 43.84 9.96
N ASN A 496 -8.28 42.81 9.21
CA ASN A 496 -7.50 42.91 7.99
C ASN A 496 -8.25 42.40 6.75
N MET A 497 -9.56 42.34 6.79
CA MET A 497 -10.40 41.92 5.67
C MET A 497 -11.11 43.12 5.04
N ASP A 498 -11.05 43.21 3.74
CA ASP A 498 -12.11 43.85 2.99
C ASP A 498 -13.27 42.85 2.85
N VAL A 499 -14.18 42.92 3.81
CA VAL A 499 -15.33 42.00 3.94
C VAL A 499 -16.33 42.23 2.80
N SER A 500 -16.26 43.37 2.12
CA SER A 500 -17.13 43.72 0.99
C SER A 500 -17.08 42.72 -0.16
N ASP A 501 -15.96 42.00 -0.31
CA ASP A 501 -15.74 41.00 -1.36
C ASP A 501 -16.05 39.57 -0.94
N GLY A 502 -16.47 39.32 0.31
CA GLY A 502 -16.80 38.02 0.88
C GLY A 502 -15.57 37.16 1.29
N VAL A 503 -15.81 36.12 2.05
CA VAL A 503 -14.81 35.20 2.61
C VAL A 503 -15.26 33.75 2.42
N ALA A 504 -14.34 32.86 2.11
CA ALA A 504 -14.64 31.43 2.07
C ALA A 504 -14.45 30.81 3.45
N PHE A 505 -15.45 30.09 3.93
CA PHE A 505 -15.38 29.27 5.14
C PHE A 505 -15.34 27.80 4.75
N LEU A 506 -14.34 27.06 5.23
CA LEU A 506 -14.23 25.63 5.10
C LEU A 506 -14.54 25.02 6.48
N VAL A 507 -15.69 24.36 6.58
CA VAL A 507 -16.22 23.82 7.84
C VAL A 507 -16.28 22.31 7.75
N ILE A 508 -15.90 21.64 8.82
CA ILE A 508 -15.92 20.18 8.94
C ILE A 508 -17.35 19.66 8.88
N ASP A 509 -17.61 18.68 8.03
CA ASP A 509 -18.86 17.95 8.03
C ASP A 509 -18.93 17.02 9.25
N ASN A 510 -20.12 16.88 9.84
CA ASN A 510 -20.38 15.93 10.90
C ASN A 510 -20.27 14.50 10.32
N THR A 511 -19.09 13.91 10.42
CA THR A 511 -18.78 12.55 10.00
C THR A 511 -18.54 11.66 11.22
N GLU A 512 -18.50 10.34 11.03
CA GLU A 512 -18.11 9.39 12.10
C GLU A 512 -16.74 9.71 12.76
N TRP A 513 -16.00 10.67 12.20
CA TRP A 513 -14.63 11.05 12.58
C TRP A 513 -14.56 12.43 13.25
N SER A 514 -15.61 13.24 13.16
CA SER A 514 -15.70 14.58 13.73
C SER A 514 -16.93 14.68 14.64
N GLU A 515 -16.74 14.64 15.95
CA GLU A 515 -17.84 14.98 16.86
C GLU A 515 -18.04 16.50 16.88
N GLY A 516 -19.19 16.99 16.42
CA GLY A 516 -19.72 18.23 16.89
C GLY A 516 -19.81 19.45 15.95
N TYR A 517 -19.51 19.36 14.64
CA TYR A 517 -19.82 20.48 13.74
C TYR A 517 -20.90 20.10 12.72
N ILE A 518 -22.00 20.84 12.73
CA ILE A 518 -22.93 20.93 11.60
C ILE A 518 -22.53 22.21 10.88
N GLY A 519 -22.12 22.09 9.59
CA GLY A 519 -21.54 23.19 8.84
C GLY A 519 -22.41 24.46 8.87
N ASP A 520 -23.71 24.32 8.60
CA ASP A 520 -24.66 25.45 8.58
C ASP A 520 -24.78 26.14 9.94
N ASP A 521 -24.86 25.35 11.05
CA ASP A 521 -24.95 25.90 12.39
C ASP A 521 -23.69 26.67 12.79
N THR A 522 -22.52 26.18 12.36
CA THR A 522 -21.22 26.82 12.60
C THR A 522 -21.14 28.15 11.88
N VAL A 523 -21.49 28.17 10.59
CA VAL A 523 -21.48 29.40 9.79
C VAL A 523 -22.46 30.41 10.36
N GLN A 524 -23.68 30.00 10.72
CA GLN A 524 -24.68 30.87 11.33
C GLN A 524 -24.19 31.46 12.65
N LYS A 525 -23.58 30.65 13.52
CA LYS A 525 -23.00 31.12 14.79
C LYS A 525 -21.97 32.23 14.58
N ILE A 526 -21.11 32.11 13.57
CA ILE A 526 -20.08 33.11 13.25
C ILE A 526 -20.74 34.41 12.71
N ILE A 527 -21.75 34.26 11.85
CA ILE A 527 -22.50 35.41 11.34
C ILE A 527 -23.18 36.15 12.48
N ASP A 528 -23.82 35.44 13.40
CA ASP A 528 -24.51 36.03 14.56
C ASP A 528 -23.55 36.75 15.55
N LEU A 529 -22.28 36.35 15.55
CA LEU A 529 -21.22 36.97 16.37
C LEU A 529 -20.53 38.15 15.69
N SER A 530 -20.71 38.31 14.39
CA SER A 530 -20.01 39.34 13.58
C SER A 530 -20.99 40.36 13.04
N GLU A 531 -20.70 41.64 13.21
CA GLU A 531 -21.45 42.74 12.56
C GLU A 531 -21.11 42.90 11.06
N ASN A 532 -20.10 42.18 10.59
CA ASN A 532 -19.54 42.32 9.25
C ASN A 532 -20.09 41.30 8.23
N PHE A 533 -20.74 40.24 8.66
CA PHE A 533 -21.31 39.21 7.80
C PHE A 533 -22.84 39.21 7.90
N ASN A 534 -23.51 39.11 6.74
CA ASN A 534 -24.97 39.15 6.70
C ASN A 534 -25.62 37.88 6.19
N THR A 535 -24.99 37.22 5.22
CA THR A 535 -25.54 36.05 4.54
C THR A 535 -24.45 35.05 4.17
N TYR A 536 -24.85 33.82 3.88
CA TYR A 536 -23.94 32.81 3.34
C TYR A 536 -24.61 31.93 2.29
N GLU A 537 -23.79 31.38 1.41
CA GLU A 537 -24.18 30.41 0.39
C GLU A 537 -23.28 29.17 0.45
N LYS A 538 -23.88 27.97 0.34
CA LYS A 538 -23.10 26.73 0.22
C LYS A 538 -22.50 26.67 -1.18
N TYR A 539 -21.16 26.72 -1.26
CA TYR A 539 -20.44 26.67 -2.54
C TYR A 539 -20.22 25.23 -3.04
N GLY A 540 -19.73 24.32 -2.16
CA GLY A 540 -19.43 22.94 -2.57
C GLY A 540 -18.84 22.09 -1.46
N GLU A 541 -18.67 20.81 -1.78
CA GLU A 541 -18.11 19.80 -0.86
C GLU A 541 -16.62 19.58 -1.16
N GLN A 542 -15.82 19.53 -0.10
CA GLN A 542 -14.42 19.15 -0.10
C GLN A 542 -14.23 17.84 0.69
N LEU A 543 -13.02 17.35 0.87
CA LEU A 543 -12.79 16.13 1.62
C LEU A 543 -13.14 16.34 3.10
N HIS A 544 -14.18 15.67 3.58
CA HIS A 544 -14.70 15.74 4.95
C HIS A 544 -15.10 17.15 5.42
N SER A 545 -15.40 18.05 4.50
CA SER A 545 -15.75 19.43 4.80
C SER A 545 -16.62 20.05 3.72
N THR A 546 -17.38 21.05 4.11
CA THR A 546 -18.20 21.86 3.19
C THR A 546 -17.65 23.28 3.14
N MET A 547 -17.58 23.84 1.94
CA MET A 547 -17.17 25.23 1.72
C MET A 547 -18.40 26.13 1.58
N TYR A 548 -18.37 27.23 2.31
CA TYR A 548 -19.38 28.25 2.30
C TYR A 548 -18.76 29.58 1.83
N TRP A 549 -19.54 30.34 1.11
CA TRP A 549 -19.21 31.70 0.76
C TRP A 549 -20.01 32.64 1.67
N VAL A 550 -19.32 33.45 2.45
CA VAL A 550 -19.91 34.34 3.47
C VAL A 550 -19.67 35.78 3.04
N HIS A 551 -20.69 36.61 3.04
CA HIS A 551 -20.65 38.01 2.63
C HIS A 551 -21.65 38.90 3.37
#